data_ac3429129a76ce89bcddab9deb56d61a
#
_entry.id   ac3429129a76ce89bcddab9deb56d61a
#
_cell.length_a   1.000
_cell.length_b   1.000
_cell.length_c   1.000
_cell.angle_alpha   90.00
_cell.angle_beta   90.00
_cell.angle_gamma   90.00
#
_symmetry.space_group_name_H-M   'P 1'
#
loop_
_entity.id
_entity.type
_entity.pdbx_description
1 polymer ?
#
loop_
_entity_poly.entity_id
_entity_poly.type
_entity_poly.pdbx_seq_one_letter_code
_entity_poly.pdbx_strand_id
1 'polypeptide(L)'
;FSTWGLHLDFAPDVAGGAIFPFLEALGGQAQGMVIGKGGAATVTDALVRMIEAHGGSVTCDADVRAISHTHGTVTGLSVNGEDIAAKTVLAGLAPRHLSTLIGDSGHARFDAGLDAFRHAPGTMMIHLALDGPVPWAAPELGRFAYVHVGQSIDATAQTYQQAMAGLLPDSPVLVVGQPSVFDPTRAPEGKQTLWVQVRVLPADIAGDAKGKISARDWDQAKAPFAARVIDQLEEQAPGVRDRIL
;
A
#
# COMPACT_ATOMS: atom_id res chain seq x y z
N PHE A 1 13.26 7.46 12.03
CA PHE A 1 12.95 8.31 10.85
C PHE A 1 13.32 7.64 9.53
N SER A 2 14.42 6.88 9.44
CA SER A 2 14.89 6.28 8.17
C SER A 2 13.84 5.41 7.47
N THR A 3 13.01 4.72 8.22
CA THR A 3 11.94 3.84 7.69
C THR A 3 10.83 4.62 6.97
N TRP A 4 10.64 5.91 7.26
CA TRP A 4 9.65 6.74 6.59
C TRP A 4 10.02 7.04 5.14
N GLY A 5 11.32 7.07 4.80
CA GLY A 5 11.79 7.20 3.41
C GLY A 5 11.24 6.12 2.49
N LEU A 6 11.03 4.91 3.01
CA LEU A 6 10.45 3.81 2.24
C LEU A 6 8.96 3.99 1.88
N HIS A 7 8.27 4.97 2.47
CA HIS A 7 6.90 5.31 2.04
C HIS A 7 6.85 5.91 0.63
N LEU A 8 7.97 6.50 0.16
CA LEU A 8 8.16 6.96 -1.21
C LEU A 8 9.24 6.16 -1.96
N ASP A 9 9.53 4.96 -1.49
CA ASP A 9 10.51 4.03 -2.08
C ASP A 9 11.94 4.61 -2.17
N PHE A 10 12.30 5.48 -1.21
CA PHE A 10 13.67 5.96 -1.05
C PHE A 10 14.42 5.12 -0.01
N ALA A 11 15.48 4.47 -0.45
CA ALA A 11 16.42 3.85 0.47
C ALA A 11 17.20 4.92 1.25
N PRO A 12 17.60 4.66 2.51
CA PRO A 12 18.29 5.65 3.33
C PRO A 12 19.68 6.02 2.83
N ASP A 13 20.28 5.19 1.97
CA ASP A 13 21.61 5.36 1.37
C ASP A 13 21.58 6.04 -0.01
N VAL A 14 20.42 6.47 -0.52
CA VAL A 14 20.33 7.21 -1.77
C VAL A 14 20.34 8.72 -1.54
N ALA A 15 20.96 9.46 -2.46
CA ALA A 15 20.96 10.93 -2.42
C ALA A 15 19.52 11.48 -2.45
N GLY A 16 19.19 12.34 -1.48
CA GLY A 16 17.84 12.90 -1.33
C GLY A 16 16.88 12.03 -0.49
N GLY A 17 17.23 10.80 -0.14
CA GLY A 17 16.39 9.90 0.64
C GLY A 17 15.96 10.42 2.02
N ALA A 18 16.70 11.37 2.59
CA ALA A 18 16.37 12.00 3.88
C ALA A 18 15.33 13.13 3.78
N ILE A 19 15.05 13.66 2.59
CA ILE A 19 14.18 14.85 2.42
C ILE A 19 12.75 14.53 2.85
N PHE A 20 12.20 13.41 2.37
CA PHE A 20 10.81 13.04 2.71
C PHE A 20 10.63 12.75 4.21
N PRO A 21 11.45 11.90 4.87
CA PRO A 21 11.37 11.70 6.32
C PRO A 21 11.45 12.99 7.11
N PHE A 22 12.29 13.94 6.68
CA PHE A 22 12.40 15.25 7.32
C PHE A 22 11.11 16.07 7.19
N LEU A 23 10.54 16.16 5.98
CA LEU A 23 9.32 16.90 5.72
C LEU A 23 8.12 16.29 6.45
N GLU A 24 8.01 14.96 6.49
CA GLU A 24 6.94 14.25 7.18
C GLU A 24 7.05 14.44 8.71
N ALA A 25 8.26 14.36 9.26
CA ALA A 25 8.50 14.64 10.68
C ALA A 25 8.11 16.07 11.04
N LEU A 26 8.51 17.04 10.20
CA LEU A 26 8.17 18.46 10.41
C LEU A 26 6.65 18.69 10.33
N GLY A 27 6.01 18.12 9.31
CA GLY A 27 4.54 18.16 9.15
C GLY A 27 3.81 17.52 10.32
N GLY A 28 4.26 16.34 10.77
CA GLY A 28 3.73 15.64 11.92
C GLY A 28 3.87 16.42 13.24
N GLN A 29 4.97 17.14 13.43
CA GLN A 29 5.16 18.01 14.59
C GLN A 29 4.25 19.25 14.55
N ALA A 30 4.07 19.82 13.36
CA ALA A 30 3.30 21.06 13.21
C ALA A 30 1.79 20.84 13.21
N GLN A 31 1.30 19.75 12.62
CA GLN A 31 -0.12 19.51 12.37
C GLN A 31 -0.68 18.28 13.12
N GLY A 32 0.19 17.45 13.66
CA GLY A 32 -0.18 16.12 14.17
C GLY A 32 -0.52 15.13 13.05
N MET A 33 -0.92 13.94 13.45
CA MET A 33 -1.48 12.93 12.57
C MET A 33 -2.90 12.60 13.04
N VAL A 34 -3.82 12.38 12.09
CA VAL A 34 -5.22 12.08 12.39
C VAL A 34 -5.64 10.74 11.78
N ILE A 35 -6.55 10.06 12.46
CA ILE A 35 -7.24 8.88 11.97
C ILE A 35 -8.73 9.23 11.80
N GLY A 36 -9.32 8.89 10.66
CA GLY A 36 -10.75 9.03 10.44
C GLY A 36 -11.56 8.11 11.36
N LYS A 37 -12.41 8.66 12.20
CA LYS A 37 -13.35 7.89 13.00
C LYS A 37 -14.35 7.16 12.08
N GLY A 38 -14.60 5.88 12.36
CA GLY A 38 -15.50 5.05 11.56
C GLY A 38 -14.83 4.39 10.34
N GLY A 39 -13.51 4.59 10.15
CA GLY A 39 -12.75 3.94 9.08
C GLY A 39 -12.57 4.77 7.82
N ALA A 40 -11.87 4.19 6.84
CA ALA A 40 -11.54 4.87 5.57
C ALA A 40 -12.78 5.18 4.71
N ALA A 41 -13.84 4.38 4.84
CA ALA A 41 -15.09 4.58 4.09
C ALA A 41 -15.71 5.97 4.34
N THR A 42 -15.51 6.58 5.51
CA THR A 42 -16.03 7.91 5.81
C THR A 42 -15.51 9.00 4.87
N VAL A 43 -14.27 8.86 4.39
CA VAL A 43 -13.69 9.78 3.38
C VAL A 43 -14.34 9.56 2.03
N THR A 44 -14.49 8.31 1.61
CA THR A 44 -15.14 7.95 0.34
C THR A 44 -16.59 8.42 0.32
N ASP A 45 -17.33 8.18 1.39
CA ASP A 45 -18.73 8.62 1.53
C ASP A 45 -18.85 10.16 1.49
N ALA A 46 -17.90 10.87 2.07
CA ALA A 46 -17.89 12.33 1.99
C ALA A 46 -17.64 12.83 0.55
N LEU A 47 -16.73 12.19 -0.18
CA LEU A 47 -16.47 12.52 -1.58
C LEU A 47 -17.67 12.18 -2.48
N VAL A 48 -18.34 11.05 -2.28
CA VAL A 48 -19.57 10.69 -2.99
C VAL A 48 -20.64 11.75 -2.79
N ARG A 49 -20.93 12.11 -1.51
CA ARG A 49 -21.89 13.19 -1.22
C ARG A 49 -21.53 14.51 -1.89
N MET A 50 -20.26 14.84 -1.96
CA MET A 50 -19.81 16.06 -2.64
C MET A 50 -20.04 16.01 -4.15
N ILE A 51 -19.78 14.86 -4.80
CA ILE A 51 -20.06 14.64 -6.22
C ILE A 51 -21.55 14.80 -6.48
N GLU A 52 -22.40 14.15 -5.70
CA GLU A 52 -23.86 14.21 -5.85
C GLU A 52 -24.42 15.61 -5.62
N ALA A 53 -23.91 16.33 -4.61
CA ALA A 53 -24.29 17.72 -4.35
C ALA A 53 -23.98 18.68 -5.51
N HIS A 54 -23.02 18.30 -6.38
CA HIS A 54 -22.69 19.06 -7.60
C HIS A 54 -23.35 18.49 -8.87
N GLY A 55 -24.34 17.61 -8.73
CA GLY A 55 -25.09 17.04 -9.84
C GLY A 55 -24.41 15.88 -10.55
N GLY A 56 -23.34 15.34 -9.97
CA GLY A 56 -22.69 14.12 -10.44
C GLY A 56 -23.35 12.86 -9.91
N SER A 57 -22.87 11.71 -10.38
CA SER A 57 -23.29 10.40 -9.88
C SER A 57 -22.12 9.45 -9.73
N VAL A 58 -22.24 8.46 -8.85
CA VAL A 58 -21.28 7.38 -8.68
C VAL A 58 -21.98 6.07 -9.00
N THR A 59 -21.39 5.29 -9.90
CA THR A 59 -21.90 3.98 -10.27
C THR A 59 -20.86 2.92 -9.91
N CYS A 60 -21.22 2.01 -9.04
CA CYS A 60 -20.44 0.84 -8.70
C CYS A 60 -20.72 -0.30 -9.68
N ASP A 61 -19.88 -1.35 -9.65
CA ASP A 61 -19.99 -2.52 -10.51
C ASP A 61 -20.02 -2.17 -12.02
N ALA A 62 -19.38 -1.04 -12.37
CA ALA A 62 -19.24 -0.50 -13.70
C ALA A 62 -17.85 -0.88 -14.28
N ASP A 63 -17.77 -2.04 -14.91
CA ASP A 63 -16.52 -2.53 -15.52
C ASP A 63 -16.23 -1.78 -16.81
N VAL A 64 -15.28 -0.84 -16.75
CA VAL A 64 -14.80 -0.06 -17.90
C VAL A 64 -13.80 -0.90 -18.68
N ARG A 65 -14.13 -1.24 -19.92
CA ARG A 65 -13.33 -2.13 -20.77
C ARG A 65 -12.55 -1.42 -21.86
N ALA A 66 -12.97 -0.22 -22.25
CA ALA A 66 -12.28 0.57 -23.25
C ALA A 66 -12.52 2.06 -23.05
N ILE A 67 -11.56 2.86 -23.49
CA ILE A 67 -11.69 4.30 -23.71
C ILE A 67 -11.75 4.50 -25.23
N SER A 68 -12.90 4.92 -25.72
CA SER A 68 -13.13 5.15 -27.16
C SER A 68 -12.55 6.48 -27.57
N HIS A 69 -11.84 6.51 -28.72
CA HIS A 69 -11.29 7.72 -29.29
C HIS A 69 -11.30 7.66 -30.84
N THR A 70 -11.32 8.81 -31.48
CA THR A 70 -11.24 8.93 -32.92
C THR A 70 -10.28 10.06 -33.27
N HIS A 71 -9.29 9.78 -34.10
CA HIS A 71 -8.23 10.73 -34.47
C HIS A 71 -7.57 11.42 -33.25
N GLY A 72 -7.25 10.65 -32.19
CA GLY A 72 -6.64 11.15 -30.95
C GLY A 72 -7.59 11.97 -30.04
N THR A 73 -8.89 12.01 -30.33
CA THR A 73 -9.88 12.68 -29.50
C THR A 73 -10.78 11.64 -28.82
N VAL A 74 -10.90 11.74 -27.50
CA VAL A 74 -11.79 10.87 -26.71
C VAL A 74 -13.25 11.10 -27.13
N THR A 75 -13.98 10.02 -27.33
CA THR A 75 -15.41 10.03 -27.70
C THR A 75 -16.31 9.37 -26.68
N GLY A 76 -15.76 8.50 -25.80
CA GLY A 76 -16.54 7.81 -24.79
C GLY A 76 -15.81 6.69 -24.07
N LEU A 77 -16.59 5.84 -23.44
CA LEU A 77 -16.19 4.67 -22.69
C LEU A 77 -17.06 3.46 -23.07
N SER A 78 -16.51 2.26 -23.06
CA SER A 78 -17.29 1.02 -23.02
C SER A 78 -17.38 0.52 -21.58
N VAL A 79 -18.59 0.45 -21.05
CA VAL A 79 -18.88 0.09 -19.66
C VAL A 79 -19.90 -1.05 -19.65
N ASN A 80 -19.55 -2.21 -19.07
CA ASN A 80 -20.41 -3.40 -19.03
C ASN A 80 -20.96 -3.82 -20.41
N GLY A 81 -20.26 -3.51 -21.51
CA GLY A 81 -20.65 -3.79 -22.87
C GLY A 81 -21.55 -2.73 -23.51
N GLU A 82 -21.84 -1.62 -22.84
CA GLU A 82 -22.56 -0.45 -23.37
C GLU A 82 -21.60 0.71 -23.63
N ASP A 83 -21.83 1.46 -24.69
CA ASP A 83 -21.02 2.63 -25.01
C ASP A 83 -21.64 3.90 -24.41
N ILE A 84 -20.84 4.60 -23.60
CA ILE A 84 -21.20 5.88 -22.99
C ILE A 84 -20.42 6.99 -23.63
N ALA A 85 -21.10 7.95 -24.24
CA ALA A 85 -20.47 9.12 -24.84
C ALA A 85 -19.89 10.04 -23.76
N ALA A 86 -18.61 10.43 -23.91
CA ALA A 86 -17.94 11.38 -23.03
C ALA A 86 -16.93 12.22 -23.82
N LYS A 87 -16.87 13.50 -23.53
CA LYS A 87 -15.88 14.42 -24.13
C LYS A 87 -14.55 14.42 -23.42
N THR A 88 -14.55 14.03 -22.16
CA THR A 88 -13.36 13.98 -21.26
C THR A 88 -13.46 12.80 -20.35
N VAL A 89 -12.36 12.08 -20.20
CA VAL A 89 -12.23 10.94 -19.28
C VAL A 89 -11.07 11.20 -18.33
N LEU A 90 -11.33 11.09 -17.04
CA LEU A 90 -10.32 11.12 -15.99
C LEU A 90 -10.03 9.69 -15.55
N ALA A 91 -8.89 9.15 -15.93
CA ALA A 91 -8.50 7.79 -15.62
C ALA A 91 -7.57 7.76 -14.40
N GLY A 92 -8.12 7.45 -13.24
CA GLY A 92 -7.36 7.22 -11.99
C GLY A 92 -6.74 5.82 -11.95
N LEU A 93 -5.91 5.48 -12.94
CA LEU A 93 -5.36 4.15 -13.17
C LEU A 93 -3.84 4.17 -13.23
N ALA A 94 -3.22 3.00 -12.96
CA ALA A 94 -1.81 2.82 -13.29
C ALA A 94 -1.60 2.89 -14.82
N PRO A 95 -0.46 3.44 -15.30
CA PRO A 95 -0.18 3.61 -16.73
C PRO A 95 -0.40 2.35 -17.58
N ARG A 96 -0.03 1.19 -17.09
CA ARG A 96 -0.23 -0.08 -17.79
C ARG A 96 -1.72 -0.41 -18.00
N HIS A 97 -2.57 -0.15 -17.01
CA HIS A 97 -4.02 -0.36 -17.15
C HIS A 97 -4.62 0.68 -18.11
N LEU A 98 -4.14 1.91 -18.05
CA LEU A 98 -4.55 2.94 -19.01
C LEU A 98 -4.21 2.55 -20.45
N SER A 99 -2.98 2.06 -20.70
CA SER A 99 -2.56 1.54 -22.02
C SER A 99 -3.50 0.43 -22.51
N THR A 100 -3.89 -0.50 -21.63
CA THR A 100 -4.83 -1.57 -21.98
C THR A 100 -6.20 -1.04 -22.40
N LEU A 101 -6.71 0.01 -21.73
CA LEU A 101 -8.05 0.56 -22.02
C LEU A 101 -8.08 1.46 -23.25
N ILE A 102 -6.99 2.15 -23.56
CA ILE A 102 -6.90 3.06 -24.72
C ILE A 102 -6.47 2.30 -25.98
N GLY A 103 -5.60 1.28 -25.84
CA GLY A 103 -4.93 0.66 -26.98
C GLY A 103 -3.93 1.61 -27.63
N ASP A 104 -3.92 1.65 -28.97
CA ASP A 104 -3.12 2.61 -29.72
C ASP A 104 -3.81 3.99 -29.66
N SER A 105 -3.19 4.92 -28.91
CA SER A 105 -3.74 6.26 -28.74
C SER A 105 -3.63 7.16 -29.99
N GLY A 106 -2.87 6.72 -30.97
CA GLY A 106 -2.45 7.53 -32.13
C GLY A 106 -1.34 8.54 -31.81
N HIS A 107 -0.76 8.49 -30.61
CA HIS A 107 0.32 9.36 -30.14
C HIS A 107 1.52 8.51 -29.68
N ALA A 108 2.36 8.09 -30.58
CA ALA A 108 3.46 7.14 -30.37
C ALA A 108 4.37 7.50 -29.16
N ARG A 109 4.63 8.80 -28.91
CA ARG A 109 5.44 9.23 -27.75
C ARG A 109 4.73 8.98 -26.42
N PHE A 110 3.41 9.16 -26.38
CA PHE A 110 2.61 8.90 -25.19
C PHE A 110 2.55 7.40 -24.92
N ASP A 111 2.26 6.60 -25.94
CA ASP A 111 2.19 5.14 -25.82
C ASP A 111 3.53 4.55 -25.35
N ALA A 112 4.63 5.01 -25.96
CA ALA A 112 5.97 4.61 -25.51
C ALA A 112 6.27 5.04 -24.07
N GLY A 113 5.71 6.16 -23.61
CA GLY A 113 5.82 6.62 -22.21
C GLY A 113 5.06 5.72 -21.24
N LEU A 114 3.87 5.25 -21.62
CA LEU A 114 3.10 4.28 -20.83
C LEU A 114 3.83 2.93 -20.72
N ASP A 115 4.37 2.45 -21.82
CA ASP A 115 5.09 1.17 -21.89
C ASP A 115 6.42 1.20 -21.12
N ALA A 116 7.09 2.35 -21.12
CA ALA A 116 8.35 2.55 -20.41
C ALA A 116 8.16 2.77 -18.89
N PHE A 117 6.93 2.95 -18.43
CA PHE A 117 6.66 3.21 -17.01
C PHE A 117 7.06 2.01 -16.14
N ARG A 118 7.80 2.30 -15.09
CA ARG A 118 8.21 1.29 -14.10
C ARG A 118 7.54 1.57 -12.77
N HIS A 119 6.92 0.53 -12.23
CA HIS A 119 6.38 0.59 -10.88
C HIS A 119 7.51 0.54 -9.84
N ALA A 120 7.28 1.23 -8.74
CA ALA A 120 8.08 1.09 -7.53
C ALA A 120 7.92 -0.33 -6.92
N PRO A 121 8.77 -0.71 -5.96
CA PRO A 121 8.62 -1.95 -5.22
C PRO A 121 7.21 -2.12 -4.64
N GLY A 122 6.77 -3.35 -4.55
CA GLY A 122 5.45 -3.71 -4.05
C GLY A 122 5.30 -3.55 -2.54
N THR A 123 4.07 -3.69 -2.10
CA THR A 123 3.71 -3.68 -0.67
C THR A 123 2.77 -4.85 -0.39
N MET A 124 3.05 -5.61 0.66
CA MET A 124 2.16 -6.64 1.17
C MET A 124 1.40 -6.09 2.39
N MET A 125 0.10 -6.30 2.43
CA MET A 125 -0.74 -6.01 3.59
C MET A 125 -1.18 -7.31 4.24
N ILE A 126 -0.96 -7.41 5.56
CA ILE A 126 -1.45 -8.51 6.40
C ILE A 126 -2.47 -7.91 7.36
N HIS A 127 -3.70 -8.37 7.31
CA HIS A 127 -4.77 -7.96 8.20
C HIS A 127 -5.02 -9.07 9.22
N LEU A 128 -5.04 -8.71 10.50
CA LEU A 128 -5.22 -9.63 11.61
C LEU A 128 -6.36 -9.16 12.50
N ALA A 129 -7.20 -10.10 12.93
CA ALA A 129 -8.12 -9.94 14.04
C ALA A 129 -7.46 -10.49 15.29
N LEU A 130 -7.43 -9.70 16.37
CA LEU A 130 -6.76 -10.08 17.61
C LEU A 130 -7.75 -10.23 18.76
N ASP A 131 -7.46 -11.22 19.60
CA ASP A 131 -8.14 -11.44 20.88
C ASP A 131 -7.50 -10.56 21.96
N GLY A 132 -7.59 -9.25 21.80
CA GLY A 132 -7.06 -8.25 22.73
C GLY A 132 -5.95 -7.38 22.16
N PRO A 133 -5.34 -6.50 22.99
CA PRO A 133 -4.32 -5.56 22.57
C PRO A 133 -3.01 -6.27 22.19
N VAL A 134 -2.22 -5.63 21.30
CA VAL A 134 -0.89 -6.12 20.94
C VAL A 134 0.00 -6.14 22.18
N PRO A 135 0.64 -7.27 22.53
CA PRO A 135 1.45 -7.42 23.73
C PRO A 135 2.89 -6.91 23.50
N TRP A 136 3.03 -5.62 23.20
CA TRP A 136 4.33 -5.01 22.94
C TRP A 136 5.31 -5.22 24.09
N ALA A 137 6.55 -5.61 23.79
CA ALA A 137 7.63 -5.69 24.78
C ALA A 137 7.93 -4.32 25.42
N ALA A 138 7.73 -3.24 24.66
CA ALA A 138 7.71 -1.85 25.14
C ALA A 138 6.25 -1.39 25.26
N PRO A 139 5.64 -1.34 26.45
CA PRO A 139 4.21 -1.09 26.62
C PRO A 139 3.74 0.27 26.07
N GLU A 140 4.66 1.24 25.98
CA GLU A 140 4.40 2.58 25.42
C GLU A 140 3.93 2.52 23.96
N LEU A 141 4.34 1.50 23.20
CA LEU A 141 3.96 1.31 21.80
C LEU A 141 2.46 1.05 21.64
N GLY A 142 1.80 0.54 22.68
CA GLY A 142 0.34 0.41 22.71
C GLY A 142 -0.43 1.73 22.66
N ARG A 143 0.25 2.88 22.78
CA ARG A 143 -0.33 4.22 22.75
C ARG A 143 -0.24 4.91 21.39
N PHE A 144 0.30 4.23 20.38
CA PHE A 144 0.46 4.77 19.02
C PHE A 144 -0.45 4.05 18.04
N ALA A 145 -1.00 4.80 17.08
CA ALA A 145 -1.80 4.21 16.00
C ALA A 145 -0.93 3.39 15.04
N TYR A 146 0.31 3.83 14.84
CA TYR A 146 1.27 3.22 13.91
C TYR A 146 2.62 3.06 14.59
N VAL A 147 3.22 1.89 14.42
CA VAL A 147 4.54 1.54 14.93
C VAL A 147 5.39 1.04 13.76
N HIS A 148 6.54 1.66 13.54
CA HIS A 148 7.52 1.15 12.58
C HIS A 148 8.45 0.16 13.27
N VAL A 149 8.55 -1.04 12.70
CA VAL A 149 9.47 -2.07 13.13
C VAL A 149 10.56 -2.24 12.07
N GLY A 150 11.77 -1.92 12.45
CA GLY A 150 12.98 -2.04 11.63
C GLY A 150 14.19 -2.12 12.53
N GLN A 151 15.32 -2.57 12.00
CA GLN A 151 16.52 -2.78 12.79
C GLN A 151 17.41 -1.52 12.77
N SER A 152 18.24 -1.38 11.74
CA SER A 152 19.18 -0.26 11.57
C SER A 152 18.99 0.43 10.22
N ILE A 153 19.68 1.55 10.03
CA ILE A 153 19.73 2.24 8.72
C ILE A 153 20.30 1.29 7.66
N ASP A 154 21.38 0.58 7.98
CA ASP A 154 22.03 -0.36 7.05
C ASP A 154 21.11 -1.53 6.69
N ALA A 155 20.39 -2.10 7.68
CA ALA A 155 19.42 -3.16 7.43
C ALA A 155 18.24 -2.67 6.57
N THR A 156 17.82 -1.42 6.74
CA THR A 156 16.78 -0.80 5.90
C THR A 156 17.27 -0.63 4.46
N ALA A 157 18.51 -0.17 4.26
CA ALA A 157 19.13 -0.10 2.94
C ALA A 157 19.28 -1.48 2.29
N GLN A 158 19.70 -2.48 3.07
CA GLN A 158 19.82 -3.86 2.60
C GLN A 158 18.47 -4.43 2.15
N THR A 159 17.40 -4.20 2.92
CA THR A 159 16.03 -4.60 2.55
C THR A 159 15.65 -4.06 1.17
N TYR A 160 15.93 -2.76 0.93
CA TYR A 160 15.67 -2.14 -0.37
C TYR A 160 16.49 -2.80 -1.49
N GLN A 161 17.78 -3.00 -1.27
CA GLN A 161 18.66 -3.63 -2.26
C GLN A 161 18.24 -5.07 -2.59
N GLN A 162 17.86 -5.85 -1.59
CA GLN A 162 17.32 -7.20 -1.77
C GLN A 162 16.07 -7.19 -2.64
N ALA A 163 15.12 -6.31 -2.35
CA ALA A 163 13.89 -6.19 -3.13
C ALA A 163 14.15 -5.76 -4.58
N MET A 164 15.06 -4.80 -4.79
CA MET A 164 15.46 -4.36 -6.14
C MET A 164 16.18 -5.45 -6.94
N ALA A 165 16.84 -6.39 -6.24
CA ALA A 165 17.44 -7.59 -6.84
C ALA A 165 16.42 -8.74 -7.06
N GLY A 166 15.13 -8.51 -6.79
CA GLY A 166 14.09 -9.53 -6.92
C GLY A 166 14.04 -10.53 -5.76
N LEU A 167 14.72 -10.25 -4.65
CA LEU A 167 14.75 -11.16 -3.51
C LEU A 167 13.69 -10.79 -2.48
N LEU A 168 13.01 -11.79 -1.93
CA LEU A 168 12.23 -11.60 -0.71
C LEU A 168 13.17 -11.19 0.43
N PRO A 169 12.95 -10.03 1.08
CA PRO A 169 13.83 -9.55 2.12
C PRO A 169 13.94 -10.51 3.31
N ASP A 170 15.14 -10.66 3.85
CA ASP A 170 15.40 -11.50 5.02
C ASP A 170 14.84 -10.90 6.33
N SER A 171 14.89 -9.55 6.44
CA SER A 171 14.37 -8.78 7.56
C SER A 171 13.58 -7.57 7.05
N PRO A 172 12.32 -7.77 6.61
CA PRO A 172 11.52 -6.71 6.02
C PRO A 172 11.21 -5.57 7.02
N VAL A 173 11.06 -4.36 6.50
CA VAL A 173 10.58 -3.22 7.29
C VAL A 173 9.06 -3.29 7.39
N LEU A 174 8.55 -3.18 8.63
CA LEU A 174 7.14 -3.29 8.91
C LEU A 174 6.58 -1.95 9.39
N VAL A 175 5.38 -1.63 8.92
CA VAL A 175 4.53 -0.60 9.53
C VAL A 175 3.33 -1.31 10.14
N VAL A 176 3.23 -1.26 11.45
CA VAL A 176 2.19 -1.95 12.20
C VAL A 176 1.14 -0.94 12.62
N GLY A 177 -0.07 -1.10 12.11
CA GLY A 177 -1.21 -0.23 12.43
C GLY A 177 -2.17 -0.90 13.40
N GLN A 178 -2.47 -0.22 14.49
CA GLN A 178 -3.42 -0.65 15.52
C GLN A 178 -4.53 0.39 15.72
N PRO A 179 -5.37 0.63 14.68
CA PRO A 179 -6.32 1.75 14.67
C PRO A 179 -7.41 1.64 15.74
N SER A 180 -7.72 0.42 16.22
CA SER A 180 -8.73 0.20 17.28
C SER A 180 -8.35 0.85 18.61
N VAL A 181 -7.07 1.19 18.82
CA VAL A 181 -6.61 1.92 20.03
C VAL A 181 -7.24 3.31 20.10
N PHE A 182 -7.45 3.96 18.94
CA PHE A 182 -8.01 5.32 18.85
C PHE A 182 -9.47 5.34 18.40
N ASP A 183 -9.89 4.32 17.68
CA ASP A 183 -11.26 4.17 17.19
C ASP A 183 -11.78 2.76 17.52
N PRO A 184 -12.34 2.58 18.73
CA PRO A 184 -12.82 1.27 19.18
C PRO A 184 -13.99 0.74 18.34
N THR A 185 -14.62 1.57 17.49
CA THR A 185 -15.69 1.11 16.59
C THR A 185 -15.20 0.15 15.49
N ARG A 186 -13.87 0.01 15.35
CA ARG A 186 -13.23 -0.85 14.32
C ARG A 186 -13.12 -2.32 14.72
N ALA A 187 -13.44 -2.67 15.94
CA ALA A 187 -13.42 -4.04 16.42
C ALA A 187 -14.53 -4.25 17.48
N PRO A 188 -14.99 -5.49 17.69
CA PRO A 188 -15.83 -5.83 18.83
C PRO A 188 -15.15 -5.49 20.17
N GLU A 189 -15.94 -5.32 21.22
CA GLU A 189 -15.43 -5.06 22.57
C GLU A 189 -14.39 -6.12 23.00
N GLY A 190 -13.28 -5.67 23.54
CA GLY A 190 -12.17 -6.51 23.94
C GLY A 190 -11.30 -7.06 22.81
N LYS A 191 -11.68 -6.82 21.55
CA LYS A 191 -10.91 -7.27 20.36
C LYS A 191 -10.21 -6.09 19.70
N GLN A 192 -9.25 -6.40 18.82
CA GLN A 192 -8.55 -5.39 18.02
C GLN A 192 -8.38 -5.83 16.57
N THR A 193 -8.35 -4.85 15.69
CA THR A 193 -7.83 -5.01 14.34
C THR A 193 -6.38 -4.58 14.30
N LEU A 194 -5.56 -5.40 13.69
CA LEU A 194 -4.16 -5.09 13.40
C LEU A 194 -3.93 -5.21 11.90
N TRP A 195 -3.15 -4.32 11.33
CA TRP A 195 -2.61 -4.55 10.00
C TRP A 195 -1.09 -4.36 10.01
N VAL A 196 -0.42 -5.16 9.21
CA VAL A 196 1.02 -5.06 9.02
C VAL A 196 1.27 -4.76 7.56
N GLN A 197 1.81 -3.59 7.27
CA GLN A 197 2.26 -3.21 5.95
C GLN A 197 3.74 -3.55 5.83
N VAL A 198 4.05 -4.44 4.89
CA VAL A 198 5.41 -4.80 4.55
C VAL A 198 5.81 -4.04 3.32
N ARG A 199 6.70 -3.08 3.51
CA ARG A 199 7.14 -2.17 2.44
C ARG A 199 8.32 -2.76 1.67
N VAL A 200 8.46 -2.31 0.43
CA VAL A 200 9.60 -2.61 -0.43
C VAL A 200 9.75 -4.11 -0.71
N LEU A 201 8.89 -4.61 -1.57
CA LEU A 201 8.89 -6.01 -2.00
C LEU A 201 9.06 -6.11 -3.52
N PRO A 202 9.72 -7.16 -4.02
CA PRO A 202 9.86 -7.36 -5.46
C PRO A 202 8.51 -7.68 -6.10
N ALA A 203 8.25 -7.14 -7.29
CA ALA A 203 7.09 -7.55 -8.08
C ALA A 203 7.27 -9.00 -8.58
N ASP A 204 8.44 -9.29 -9.12
CA ASP A 204 8.84 -10.60 -9.61
C ASP A 204 9.86 -11.22 -8.65
N ILE A 205 9.55 -12.41 -8.15
CA ILE A 205 10.37 -13.09 -7.15
C ILE A 205 11.46 -13.90 -7.84
N ALA A 206 12.70 -13.40 -7.81
CA ALA A 206 13.89 -14.13 -8.29
C ALA A 206 14.43 -15.09 -7.23
N GLY A 207 14.21 -14.81 -5.94
CA GLY A 207 14.71 -15.62 -4.84
C GLY A 207 14.27 -15.15 -3.46
N ASP A 208 14.90 -15.73 -2.46
CA ASP A 208 14.71 -15.38 -1.05
C ASP A 208 16.07 -15.10 -0.41
N ALA A 209 16.26 -13.90 0.15
CA ALA A 209 17.53 -13.53 0.78
C ALA A 209 17.88 -14.42 1.98
N LYS A 210 16.87 -14.97 2.67
CA LYS A 210 17.06 -15.92 3.80
C LYS A 210 17.23 -17.38 3.34
N GLY A 211 16.97 -17.66 2.07
CA GLY A 211 17.10 -19.02 1.50
C GLY A 211 16.10 -20.04 2.05
N LYS A 212 14.96 -19.60 2.61
CA LYS A 212 13.95 -20.47 3.22
C LYS A 212 12.69 -20.64 2.36
N ILE A 213 12.43 -19.71 1.43
CA ILE A 213 11.26 -19.70 0.57
C ILE A 213 11.71 -19.96 -0.86
N SER A 214 11.27 -21.07 -1.44
CA SER A 214 11.60 -21.47 -2.81
C SER A 214 10.61 -20.98 -3.86
N ALA A 215 9.46 -20.46 -3.45
CA ALA A 215 8.42 -19.94 -4.32
C ALA A 215 8.94 -18.79 -5.20
N ARG A 216 8.43 -18.72 -6.44
CA ARG A 216 8.79 -17.70 -7.43
C ARG A 216 7.61 -16.84 -7.88
N ASP A 217 6.44 -17.09 -7.33
CA ASP A 217 5.23 -16.28 -7.51
C ASP A 217 4.62 -15.93 -6.16
N TRP A 218 3.83 -14.85 -6.14
CA TRP A 218 3.24 -14.34 -4.90
C TRP A 218 2.10 -15.21 -4.37
N ASP A 219 1.43 -16.01 -5.20
CA ASP A 219 0.38 -16.90 -4.73
C ASP A 219 0.93 -17.99 -3.82
N GLN A 220 2.12 -18.48 -4.12
CA GLN A 220 2.82 -19.47 -3.30
C GLN A 220 3.67 -18.82 -2.19
N ALA A 221 4.26 -17.65 -2.45
CA ALA A 221 5.17 -16.98 -1.51
C ALA A 221 4.46 -16.27 -0.36
N LYS A 222 3.23 -15.78 -0.57
CA LYS A 222 2.53 -14.90 0.39
C LYS A 222 2.39 -15.52 1.78
N ALA A 223 2.01 -16.79 1.89
CA ALA A 223 1.81 -17.44 3.18
C ALA A 223 3.12 -17.67 3.95
N PRO A 224 4.18 -18.29 3.38
CA PRO A 224 5.44 -18.46 4.10
C PRO A 224 6.15 -17.13 4.36
N PHE A 225 5.96 -16.11 3.52
CA PHE A 225 6.51 -14.78 3.78
C PHE A 225 5.74 -14.05 4.90
N ALA A 226 4.41 -14.16 4.94
CA ALA A 226 3.62 -13.66 6.05
C ALA A 226 4.02 -14.31 7.38
N ALA A 227 4.31 -15.62 7.40
CA ALA A 227 4.80 -16.29 8.58
C ALA A 227 6.12 -15.67 9.09
N ARG A 228 7.07 -15.34 8.19
CA ARG A 228 8.31 -14.61 8.52
C ARG A 228 8.02 -13.23 9.14
N VAL A 229 7.04 -12.51 8.59
CA VAL A 229 6.63 -11.20 9.12
C VAL A 229 6.05 -11.33 10.53
N ILE A 230 5.23 -12.34 10.77
CA ILE A 230 4.68 -12.61 12.10
C ILE A 230 5.78 -13.05 13.08
N ASP A 231 6.77 -13.85 12.65
CA ASP A 231 7.93 -14.19 13.49
C ASP A 231 8.70 -12.93 13.93
N GLN A 232 8.92 -11.99 13.00
CA GLN A 232 9.58 -10.72 13.30
C GLN A 232 8.73 -9.82 14.23
N LEU A 233 7.42 -9.82 14.08
CA LEU A 233 6.52 -9.10 14.97
C LEU A 233 6.52 -9.72 16.37
N GLU A 234 6.57 -11.04 16.48
CA GLU A 234 6.64 -11.79 17.74
C GLU A 234 7.89 -11.42 18.56
N GLU A 235 9.01 -11.10 17.90
CA GLU A 235 10.22 -10.60 18.58
C GLU A 235 9.99 -9.28 19.31
N GLN A 236 9.08 -8.43 18.81
CA GLN A 236 8.76 -7.12 19.37
C GLN A 236 7.49 -7.11 20.23
N ALA A 237 6.63 -8.08 20.04
CA ALA A 237 5.36 -8.25 20.73
C ALA A 237 5.14 -9.72 21.11
N PRO A 238 5.88 -10.24 22.12
CA PRO A 238 5.83 -11.65 22.50
C PRO A 238 4.42 -12.10 22.89
N GLY A 239 3.94 -13.18 22.26
CA GLY A 239 2.59 -13.71 22.43
C GLY A 239 1.55 -13.07 21.47
N VAL A 240 1.96 -12.25 20.48
CA VAL A 240 1.02 -11.71 19.49
C VAL A 240 0.41 -12.82 18.64
N ARG A 241 1.18 -13.86 18.33
CA ARG A 241 0.71 -15.02 17.56
C ARG A 241 -0.46 -15.73 18.23
N ASP A 242 -0.42 -15.89 19.56
CA ASP A 242 -1.48 -16.55 20.32
C ASP A 242 -2.76 -15.71 20.41
N ARG A 243 -2.69 -14.43 20.04
CA ARG A 243 -3.84 -13.51 20.00
C ARG A 243 -4.51 -13.44 18.64
N ILE A 244 -3.94 -14.05 17.60
CA ILE A 244 -4.56 -14.08 16.26
C ILE A 244 -5.76 -15.04 16.29
N LEU A 245 -6.94 -14.53 15.88
CA LEU A 245 -8.21 -15.26 15.86
C LEU A 245 -8.38 -16.09 14.58
#